data_e80405dd40f933dbf6c3806118665cfd
#
_entry.id   e80405dd40f933dbf6c3806118665cfd
#
_cell.length_a   1.000
_cell.length_b   1.000
_cell.length_c   1.000
_cell.angle_alpha   90.00
_cell.angle_beta   90.00
_cell.angle_gamma   90.00
#
_symmetry.space_group_name_H-M   'P 1'
#
loop_
_entity.id
_entity.type
_entity.pdbx_description
1 polymer ?
#
loop_
_entity_poly.entity_id
_entity_poly.type
_entity_poly.pdbx_seq_one_letter_code
_entity_poly.pdbx_strand_id
1 'polypeptide(L)'
;FSSSNKAYDEDWSGDKSGISLYKAAAKFKYGPVWARGGYIQPTGQTLLAPHWSFMPGTYQGAEAGANFDYGDAGALSFSYMWTNEYKAPWHIEMDEFYQNDKKTKVDYLHSLGAKYDFKNDLVLEAAFGQAQGYIDQYFAKASYKFDVAGTPLTTSYQFYGTRDKVSNGGVNDIYDGTAWLQALT
;
A
#
# COMPACT_ATOMS: atom_id res chain seq x y z
N PHE A 1 21.86 1.33 11.81
CA PHE A 1 22.86 1.87 10.88
C PHE A 1 22.92 0.93 9.69
N SER A 2 22.82 1.46 8.50
CA SER A 2 23.01 0.69 7.29
C SER A 2 24.36 1.04 6.71
N SER A 3 25.07 0.05 6.29
CA SER A 3 26.27 0.19 5.50
C SER A 3 25.99 0.17 4.02
N SER A 4 24.78 -0.07 3.62
CA SER A 4 24.37 -0.23 2.25
C SER A 4 23.43 0.89 1.82
N ASN A 5 23.61 1.39 0.62
CA ASN A 5 22.78 2.42 0.01
C ASN A 5 21.94 1.90 -1.15
N LYS A 6 22.05 0.65 -1.47
CA LYS A 6 21.30 0.03 -2.54
C LYS A 6 20.49 -1.14 -2.04
N ALA A 7 19.88 -1.78 -2.98
CA ALA A 7 19.22 -3.01 -2.68
C ALA A 7 20.20 -4.01 -2.07
N TYR A 8 19.69 -4.76 -1.24
CA TYR A 8 20.36 -5.76 -0.48
C TYR A 8 21.23 -6.74 -1.29
N ASP A 9 20.99 -6.94 -2.54
CA ASP A 9 21.80 -7.72 -3.44
C ASP A 9 23.06 -7.00 -3.93
N GLU A 10 23.11 -5.68 -3.83
CA GLU A 10 24.23 -4.91 -4.33
C GLU A 10 25.17 -4.42 -3.23
N ASP A 11 24.64 -4.06 -2.08
CA ASP A 11 25.37 -3.29 -1.08
C ASP A 11 25.33 -3.90 0.31
N TRP A 12 24.90 -5.12 0.40
CA TRP A 12 24.86 -5.86 1.66
C TRP A 12 26.26 -6.14 2.23
N SER A 13 27.28 -5.99 1.40
CA SER A 13 28.70 -6.10 1.79
C SER A 13 29.12 -5.10 2.89
N GLY A 14 28.40 -3.98 3.01
CA GLY A 14 28.76 -2.97 3.98
C GLY A 14 29.82 -1.99 3.52
N ASP A 15 29.99 -1.82 2.23
CA ASP A 15 31.01 -0.93 1.65
C ASP A 15 30.78 0.55 1.97
N LYS A 16 29.54 0.90 2.30
CA LYS A 16 29.16 2.26 2.64
C LYS A 16 28.46 2.30 3.99
N SER A 17 28.84 3.24 4.80
CA SER A 17 28.22 3.52 6.09
C SER A 17 27.71 4.95 6.14
N GLY A 18 26.59 5.17 6.83
CA GLY A 18 26.02 6.50 6.94
C GLY A 18 24.83 6.56 7.89
N ILE A 19 24.38 7.77 8.12
CA ILE A 19 23.12 8.06 8.82
C ILE A 19 22.15 8.60 7.79
N SER A 20 21.00 7.97 7.68
CA SER A 20 19.95 8.34 6.75
C SER A 20 18.65 8.63 7.48
N LEU A 21 17.95 9.65 7.04
CA LEU A 21 16.62 9.95 7.55
C LEU A 21 15.65 8.86 7.07
N TYR A 22 15.11 8.11 8.03
CA TYR A 22 14.20 7.03 7.74
C TYR A 22 12.74 7.46 7.74
N LYS A 23 12.37 8.32 8.67
CA LYS A 23 11.00 8.81 8.83
C LYS A 23 10.97 10.23 9.34
N ALA A 24 10.32 11.12 8.63
CA ALA A 24 10.04 12.47 9.06
C ALA A 24 8.76 12.97 8.40
N ALA A 25 7.73 13.22 9.20
CA ALA A 25 6.43 13.59 8.69
C ALA A 25 5.75 14.62 9.58
N ALA A 26 5.07 15.57 8.93
CA ALA A 26 4.07 16.39 9.59
C ALA A 26 2.74 15.64 9.62
N LYS A 27 2.01 15.75 10.75
CA LYS A 27 0.69 15.14 10.92
C LYS A 27 -0.31 16.19 11.34
N PHE A 28 -1.49 16.11 10.76
CA PHE A 28 -2.64 16.93 11.10
C PHE A 28 -3.81 16.02 11.43
N LYS A 29 -4.61 16.40 12.44
CA LYS A 29 -5.87 15.72 12.77
C LYS A 29 -6.89 16.73 13.27
N TYR A 30 -8.09 16.69 12.69
CA TYR A 30 -9.22 17.50 13.13
C TYR A 30 -10.50 16.68 13.05
N GLY A 31 -11.10 16.38 14.20
CA GLY A 31 -12.26 15.51 14.29
C GLY A 31 -11.98 14.13 13.68
N PRO A 32 -12.80 13.67 12.74
CA PRO A 32 -12.64 12.38 12.07
C PRO A 32 -11.52 12.42 10.99
N VAL A 33 -11.13 13.60 10.52
CA VAL A 33 -10.21 13.78 9.39
C VAL A 33 -8.77 13.84 9.88
N TRP A 34 -7.87 13.24 9.11
CA TRP A 34 -6.44 13.28 9.34
C TRP A 34 -5.68 13.40 8.02
N ALA A 35 -4.50 13.99 8.10
CA ALA A 35 -3.55 14.04 6.98
C ALA A 35 -2.12 13.96 7.50
N ARG A 36 -1.21 13.51 6.65
CA ARG A 36 0.22 13.52 6.92
C ARG A 36 1.00 13.63 5.62
N GLY A 37 2.20 14.19 5.69
CA GLY A 37 3.07 14.35 4.54
C GLY A 37 4.53 14.40 4.93
N GLY A 38 5.40 14.01 4.02
CA GLY A 38 6.83 13.87 4.21
C GLY A 38 7.32 12.45 3.96
N TYR A 39 8.30 11.99 4.72
CA TYR A 39 8.76 10.61 4.70
C TYR A 39 7.86 9.76 5.62
N ILE A 40 6.91 9.06 5.01
CA ILE A 40 5.83 8.36 5.71
C ILE A 40 5.81 6.86 5.42
N GLN A 41 5.31 6.12 6.40
CA GLN A 41 4.87 4.74 6.22
C GLN A 41 3.34 4.74 6.20
N PRO A 42 2.69 4.35 5.10
CA PRO A 42 1.23 4.40 5.01
C PRO A 42 0.59 3.49 6.07
N THR A 43 -0.52 3.96 6.62
CA THR A 43 -1.32 3.21 7.61
C THR A 43 -2.81 3.24 7.33
N GLY A 44 -3.22 3.90 6.25
CA GLY A 44 -4.62 3.96 5.82
C GLY A 44 -5.07 2.70 5.09
N GLN A 45 -6.24 2.78 4.47
CA GLN A 45 -6.88 1.67 3.75
C GLN A 45 -6.42 1.55 2.29
N THR A 46 -5.21 1.98 1.98
CA THR A 46 -4.66 2.00 0.62
C THR A 46 -3.86 0.73 0.31
N LEU A 47 -3.64 0.45 -0.97
CA LEU A 47 -2.79 -0.66 -1.43
C LEU A 47 -1.31 -0.45 -1.14
N LEU A 48 -0.90 0.76 -0.77
CA LEU A 48 0.49 1.11 -0.51
C LEU A 48 0.93 0.83 0.95
N ALA A 49 0.01 0.40 1.81
CA ALA A 49 0.33 0.06 3.18
C ALA A 49 1.09 -1.28 3.25
N PRO A 50 2.37 -1.29 3.60
CA PRO A 50 3.15 -2.52 3.63
C PRO A 50 2.93 -3.27 4.95
N HIS A 51 2.73 -4.57 4.88
CA HIS A 51 2.45 -5.40 6.05
C HIS A 51 3.36 -6.63 6.19
N TRP A 52 4.25 -6.85 5.24
CA TRP A 52 5.03 -8.08 5.13
C TRP A 52 6.46 -7.97 5.66
N SER A 53 6.93 -6.77 5.96
CA SER A 53 8.33 -6.55 6.36
C SER A 53 8.44 -6.19 7.84
N PHE A 54 9.48 -6.69 8.52
CA PHE A 54 9.86 -6.28 9.86
C PHE A 54 10.13 -4.76 9.96
N MET A 55 10.74 -4.19 8.93
CA MET A 55 10.86 -2.76 8.73
C MET A 55 10.19 -2.39 7.42
N PRO A 56 8.99 -1.82 7.44
CA PRO A 56 8.34 -1.39 6.22
C PRO A 56 9.12 -0.24 5.58
N GLY A 57 9.11 -0.21 4.25
CA GLY A 57 9.71 0.88 3.50
C GLY A 57 9.05 2.23 3.78
N THR A 58 9.70 3.27 3.38
CA THR A 58 9.26 4.66 3.56
C THR A 58 8.98 5.30 2.22
N TYR A 59 7.88 6.04 2.14
CA TYR A 59 7.49 6.77 0.95
C TYR A 59 7.66 8.27 1.16
N GLN A 60 8.13 8.97 0.16
CA GLN A 60 8.03 10.42 0.07
C GLN A 60 6.67 10.75 -0.54
N GLY A 61 5.80 11.39 0.23
CA GLY A 61 4.44 11.65 -0.24
C GLY A 61 3.51 12.21 0.81
N ALA A 62 2.22 12.08 0.54
CA ALA A 62 1.15 12.51 1.43
C ALA A 62 0.05 11.47 1.50
N GLU A 63 -0.53 11.34 2.69
CA GLU A 63 -1.69 10.49 2.94
C GLU A 63 -2.71 11.28 3.74
N ALA A 64 -3.98 11.16 3.35
CA ALA A 64 -5.10 11.75 4.06
C ALA A 64 -6.26 10.76 4.16
N GLY A 65 -7.07 10.89 5.18
CA GLY A 65 -8.23 10.02 5.36
C GLY A 65 -9.19 10.54 6.41
N ALA A 66 -10.26 9.78 6.61
CA ALA A 66 -11.21 10.03 7.67
C ALA A 66 -11.76 8.72 8.24
N ASN A 67 -12.13 8.78 9.52
CA ASN A 67 -12.75 7.68 10.24
C ASN A 67 -14.04 8.18 10.87
N PHE A 68 -15.16 7.58 10.49
CA PHE A 68 -16.47 7.91 10.99
C PHE A 68 -17.03 6.72 11.77
N ASP A 69 -17.51 6.96 12.95
CA ASP A 69 -18.25 5.99 13.76
C ASP A 69 -19.74 6.40 13.82
N TYR A 70 -20.60 5.54 13.30
CA TYR A 70 -22.04 5.75 13.25
C TYR A 70 -22.78 4.97 14.35
N GLY A 71 -22.08 4.61 15.43
CA GLY A 71 -22.63 3.78 16.49
C GLY A 71 -22.96 2.37 15.99
N ASP A 72 -24.17 1.90 16.25
CA ASP A 72 -24.62 0.55 15.87
C ASP A 72 -24.75 0.37 14.35
N ALA A 73 -24.83 1.46 13.59
CA ALA A 73 -24.91 1.40 12.13
C ALA A 73 -23.57 1.02 11.46
N GLY A 74 -22.45 1.13 12.18
CA GLY A 74 -21.16 0.73 11.67
C GLY A 74 -20.09 1.82 11.78
N ALA A 75 -18.92 1.53 11.21
CA ALA A 75 -17.79 2.45 11.14
C ALA A 75 -17.19 2.45 9.73
N LEU A 76 -16.98 3.64 9.18
CA LEU A 76 -16.36 3.87 7.89
C LEU A 76 -14.95 4.46 8.08
N SER A 77 -13.97 3.85 7.47
CA SER A 77 -12.63 4.41 7.32
C SER A 77 -12.31 4.50 5.84
N PHE A 78 -11.77 5.62 5.39
CA PHE A 78 -11.23 5.74 4.04
C PHE A 78 -9.94 6.56 4.06
N SER A 79 -9.11 6.36 3.06
CA SER A 79 -7.87 7.10 2.89
C SER A 79 -7.43 7.15 1.43
N TYR A 80 -6.68 8.18 1.12
CA TYR A 80 -6.00 8.38 -0.14
C TYR A 80 -4.52 8.65 0.13
N MET A 81 -3.66 8.05 -0.68
CA MET A 81 -2.22 8.29 -0.64
C MET A 81 -1.70 8.61 -2.03
N TRP A 82 -0.75 9.52 -2.07
CA TRP A 82 0.06 9.87 -3.22
C TRP A 82 1.53 9.86 -2.85
N THR A 83 2.39 9.34 -3.74
CA THR A 83 3.84 9.28 -3.53
C THR A 83 4.59 9.27 -4.85
N ASN A 84 5.78 9.85 -4.85
CA ASN A 84 6.68 9.90 -6.01
C ASN A 84 8.02 9.19 -5.81
N GLU A 85 8.35 8.80 -4.56
CA GLU A 85 9.58 8.10 -4.24
C GLU A 85 9.37 7.09 -3.12
N TYR A 86 10.23 6.10 -3.08
CA TYR A 86 10.20 5.01 -2.11
C TYR A 86 11.61 4.65 -1.65
N LYS A 87 11.74 4.38 -0.37
CA LYS A 87 12.95 3.80 0.21
C LYS A 87 12.62 2.43 0.82
N ALA A 88 13.20 1.39 0.27
CA ALA A 88 13.12 0.06 0.85
C ALA A 88 13.81 0.03 2.24
N PRO A 89 13.47 -0.93 3.11
CA PRO A 89 14.09 -1.02 4.44
C PRO A 89 15.62 -1.13 4.43
N TRP A 90 16.17 -1.67 3.37
CA TRP A 90 17.61 -1.88 3.17
C TRP A 90 18.29 -0.79 2.34
N HIS A 91 17.54 0.23 1.88
CA HIS A 91 18.12 1.38 1.19
C HIS A 91 18.47 2.51 2.16
N ILE A 92 19.50 3.26 1.84
CA ILE A 92 19.85 4.51 2.54
C ILE A 92 19.15 5.71 1.89
N GLU A 93 18.96 5.68 0.59
CA GLU A 93 18.42 6.77 -0.21
C GLU A 93 16.98 6.51 -0.66
N MET A 94 16.28 7.55 -1.07
CA MET A 94 14.98 7.46 -1.72
C MET A 94 15.21 7.18 -3.21
N ASP A 95 14.41 6.29 -3.76
CA ASP A 95 14.46 5.89 -5.17
C ASP A 95 13.17 6.28 -5.89
N GLU A 96 13.29 6.71 -7.13
CA GLU A 96 12.18 6.95 -8.03
C GLU A 96 11.56 5.63 -8.49
N PHE A 97 10.32 5.69 -8.96
CA PHE A 97 9.65 4.52 -9.54
C PHE A 97 9.96 4.38 -11.02
N TYR A 98 10.17 3.13 -11.44
CA TYR A 98 10.42 2.77 -12.84
C TYR A 98 9.54 1.60 -13.25
N GLN A 99 9.24 1.53 -14.53
CA GLN A 99 8.64 0.35 -15.14
C GLN A 99 9.60 -0.85 -15.10
N ASN A 100 9.13 -2.01 -15.50
CA ASN A 100 9.92 -3.24 -15.51
C ASN A 100 11.20 -3.17 -16.37
N ASP A 101 11.25 -2.26 -17.36
CA ASP A 101 12.44 -1.99 -18.17
C ASP A 101 13.57 -1.28 -17.42
N LYS A 102 13.32 -0.82 -16.19
CA LYS A 102 14.24 -0.06 -15.33
C LYS A 102 14.75 1.24 -15.96
N LYS A 103 14.06 1.78 -16.94
CA LYS A 103 14.40 3.00 -17.68
C LYS A 103 13.26 3.99 -17.76
N THR A 104 12.05 3.50 -18.02
CA THR A 104 10.87 4.36 -18.14
C THR A 104 10.37 4.73 -16.75
N LYS A 105 10.49 6.00 -16.41
CA LYS A 105 10.07 6.52 -15.11
C LYS A 105 8.56 6.48 -14.97
N VAL A 106 8.11 6.15 -13.77
CA VAL A 106 6.73 6.32 -13.30
C VAL A 106 6.73 7.50 -12.33
N ASP A 107 6.07 8.59 -12.70
CA ASP A 107 6.19 9.84 -11.96
C ASP A 107 5.60 9.77 -10.55
N TYR A 108 4.53 8.99 -10.37
CA TYR A 108 3.91 8.81 -9.06
C TYR A 108 3.11 7.50 -8.96
N LEU A 109 2.93 7.08 -7.73
CA LEU A 109 1.91 6.09 -7.35
C LEU A 109 0.83 6.79 -6.55
N HIS A 110 -0.42 6.37 -6.71
CA HIS A 110 -1.48 6.77 -5.81
C HIS A 110 -2.43 5.61 -5.51
N SER A 111 -3.10 5.70 -4.38
CA SER A 111 -4.08 4.69 -3.98
C SER A 111 -5.18 5.31 -3.15
N LEU A 112 -6.39 4.84 -3.37
CA LEU A 112 -7.58 5.14 -2.59
C LEU A 112 -8.10 3.83 -2.01
N GLY A 113 -8.53 3.84 -0.76
CA GLY A 113 -9.14 2.66 -0.14
C GLY A 113 -10.15 3.02 0.93
N ALA A 114 -11.07 2.11 1.17
CA ALA A 114 -12.10 2.23 2.16
C ALA A 114 -12.35 0.90 2.87
N LYS A 115 -12.77 0.99 4.13
CA LYS A 115 -13.21 -0.12 4.96
C LYS A 115 -14.50 0.27 5.65
N TYR A 116 -15.49 -0.61 5.61
CA TYR A 116 -16.72 -0.48 6.39
C TYR A 116 -16.88 -1.67 7.32
N ASP A 117 -16.96 -1.40 8.60
CA ASP A 117 -17.26 -2.36 9.65
C ASP A 117 -18.73 -2.20 10.05
N PHE A 118 -19.55 -3.18 9.74
CA PHE A 118 -20.97 -3.16 10.03
C PHE A 118 -21.31 -3.40 11.52
N LYS A 119 -20.31 -3.72 12.34
CA LYS A 119 -20.45 -4.10 13.77
C LYS A 119 -21.43 -5.27 14.02
N ASN A 120 -21.68 -6.05 12.98
CA ASN A 120 -22.45 -7.30 13.00
C ASN A 120 -21.62 -8.47 12.46
N ASP A 121 -20.30 -8.44 12.75
CA ASP A 121 -19.31 -9.43 12.30
C ASP A 121 -18.94 -9.36 10.83
N LEU A 122 -19.60 -8.53 10.02
CA LEU A 122 -19.26 -8.30 8.62
C LEU A 122 -18.36 -7.06 8.46
N VAL A 123 -17.27 -7.23 7.73
CA VAL A 123 -16.37 -6.15 7.33
C VAL A 123 -16.15 -6.21 5.83
N LEU A 124 -16.31 -5.08 5.16
CA LEU A 124 -15.99 -4.91 3.74
C LEU A 124 -14.79 -3.96 3.58
N GLU A 125 -13.89 -4.32 2.68
CA GLU A 125 -12.71 -3.52 2.33
C GLU A 125 -12.60 -3.45 0.82
N ALA A 126 -12.25 -2.28 0.30
CA ALA A 126 -11.95 -2.09 -1.12
C ALA A 126 -10.85 -1.06 -1.29
N ALA A 127 -9.98 -1.26 -2.27
CA ALA A 127 -8.96 -0.31 -2.62
C ALA A 127 -8.65 -0.33 -4.12
N PHE A 128 -8.24 0.82 -4.61
CA PHE A 128 -7.72 1.03 -5.96
C PHE A 128 -6.34 1.67 -5.85
N GLY A 129 -5.42 1.27 -6.71
CA GLY A 129 -4.09 1.86 -6.82
C GLY A 129 -3.68 1.97 -8.27
N GLN A 130 -2.86 2.95 -8.55
CA GLN A 130 -2.31 3.20 -9.87
C GLN A 130 -0.83 3.57 -9.78
N ALA A 131 -0.01 2.90 -10.59
CA ALA A 131 1.26 3.41 -11.03
C ALA A 131 1.00 4.18 -12.33
N GLN A 132 1.33 5.47 -12.35
CA GLN A 132 0.95 6.38 -13.43
C GLN A 132 1.38 5.87 -14.80
N GLY A 133 0.38 5.70 -15.69
CA GLY A 133 0.59 5.24 -17.06
C GLY A 133 1.10 3.81 -17.21
N TYR A 134 1.24 3.04 -16.12
CA TYR A 134 1.86 1.73 -16.12
C TYR A 134 0.89 0.62 -15.68
N ILE A 135 0.40 0.65 -14.45
CA ILE A 135 -0.44 -0.41 -13.88
C ILE A 135 -1.57 0.18 -13.05
N ASP A 136 -2.77 -0.39 -13.19
CA ASP A 136 -3.86 -0.23 -12.23
C ASP A 136 -4.03 -1.50 -11.41
N GLN A 137 -4.29 -1.34 -10.12
CA GLN A 137 -4.54 -2.45 -9.19
C GLN A 137 -5.86 -2.25 -8.44
N TYR A 138 -6.56 -3.35 -8.22
CA TYR A 138 -7.85 -3.41 -7.55
C TYR A 138 -7.81 -4.44 -6.43
N PHE A 139 -8.44 -4.11 -5.33
CA PHE A 139 -8.60 -5.01 -4.20
C PHE A 139 -10.01 -4.90 -3.65
N ALA A 140 -10.60 -6.04 -3.31
CA ALA A 140 -11.83 -6.11 -2.54
C ALA A 140 -11.76 -7.29 -1.58
N LYS A 141 -12.29 -7.12 -0.37
CA LYS A 141 -12.36 -8.17 0.64
C LYS A 141 -13.67 -8.06 1.42
N ALA A 142 -14.31 -9.21 1.63
CA ALA A 142 -15.40 -9.37 2.57
C ALA A 142 -14.95 -10.36 3.65
N SER A 143 -15.08 -9.99 4.92
CA SER A 143 -14.74 -10.83 6.06
C SER A 143 -15.96 -11.00 6.95
N TYR A 144 -16.21 -12.20 7.41
CA TYR A 144 -17.30 -12.49 8.31
C TYR A 144 -16.81 -13.35 9.50
N LYS A 145 -17.17 -12.93 10.71
CA LYS A 145 -16.91 -13.68 11.94
C LYS A 145 -18.14 -14.45 12.34
N PHE A 146 -17.95 -15.66 12.80
CA PHE A 146 -19.02 -16.53 13.31
C PHE A 146 -18.49 -17.45 14.39
N ASP A 147 -19.37 -18.00 15.20
CA ASP A 147 -19.00 -18.93 16.26
C ASP A 147 -19.42 -20.35 15.90
N VAL A 148 -18.52 -21.30 16.12
CA VAL A 148 -18.79 -22.73 15.97
C VAL A 148 -18.46 -23.43 17.30
N ALA A 149 -19.48 -23.83 18.01
CA ALA A 149 -19.36 -24.54 19.28
C ALA A 149 -18.49 -23.81 20.33
N GLY A 150 -18.61 -22.47 20.41
CA GLY A 150 -17.86 -21.63 21.35
C GLY A 150 -16.46 -21.23 20.85
N THR A 151 -16.12 -21.57 19.61
CA THR A 151 -14.85 -21.17 18.98
C THR A 151 -15.10 -20.10 17.92
N PRO A 152 -14.57 -18.87 18.09
CA PRO A 152 -14.72 -17.82 17.10
C PRO A 152 -13.88 -18.13 15.85
N LEU A 153 -14.52 -18.14 14.70
CA LEU A 153 -13.89 -18.32 13.40
C LEU A 153 -14.09 -17.07 12.55
N THR A 154 -13.17 -16.83 11.63
CA THR A 154 -13.29 -15.77 10.63
C THR A 154 -13.10 -16.40 9.27
N THR A 155 -14.02 -16.14 8.35
CA THR A 155 -13.84 -16.45 6.92
C THR A 155 -13.69 -15.16 6.15
N SER A 156 -12.92 -15.17 5.07
CA SER A 156 -12.87 -14.02 4.17
C SER A 156 -12.73 -14.45 2.71
N TYR A 157 -13.41 -13.70 1.86
CA TYR A 157 -13.23 -13.75 0.41
C TYR A 157 -12.46 -12.52 -0.04
N GLN A 158 -11.43 -12.71 -0.85
CA GLN A 158 -10.56 -11.66 -1.34
C GLN A 158 -10.46 -11.73 -2.85
N PHE A 159 -10.49 -10.56 -3.48
CA PHE A 159 -10.29 -10.36 -4.90
C PHE A 159 -9.13 -9.38 -5.11
N TYR A 160 -8.20 -9.75 -5.97
CA TYR A 160 -7.12 -8.92 -6.46
C TYR A 160 -7.21 -8.86 -7.97
N GLY A 161 -7.20 -7.66 -8.53
CA GLY A 161 -7.15 -7.44 -9.98
C GLY A 161 -6.01 -6.51 -10.32
N THR A 162 -5.40 -6.73 -11.48
CA THR A 162 -4.36 -5.86 -12.00
C THR A 162 -4.58 -5.68 -13.49
N ARG A 163 -4.45 -4.46 -13.98
CA ARG A 163 -4.55 -4.12 -15.40
C ARG A 163 -3.27 -3.44 -15.85
N ASP A 164 -2.62 -4.03 -16.85
CA ASP A 164 -1.51 -3.42 -17.56
C ASP A 164 -2.02 -2.31 -18.50
N LYS A 165 -1.31 -1.19 -18.55
CA LYS A 165 -1.59 -0.05 -19.45
C LYS A 165 -0.56 0.07 -20.57
N VAL A 166 0.48 -0.74 -20.54
CA VAL A 166 1.54 -0.75 -21.56
C VAL A 166 1.21 -1.83 -22.57
N SER A 167 1.06 -1.47 -23.83
CA SER A 167 0.60 -2.38 -24.90
C SER A 167 1.71 -2.78 -25.88
N ASN A 168 2.96 -2.74 -25.49
CA ASN A 168 4.07 -2.83 -26.42
C ASN A 168 4.69 -4.23 -26.59
N GLY A 169 4.19 -5.25 -25.90
CA GLY A 169 4.69 -6.62 -26.02
C GLY A 169 6.21 -6.68 -25.82
N GLY A 170 6.71 -6.35 -24.66
CA GLY A 170 8.16 -6.28 -24.43
C GLY A 170 8.53 -6.26 -22.96
N VAL A 171 9.71 -5.68 -22.65
CA VAL A 171 10.19 -5.60 -21.27
C VAL A 171 9.28 -4.77 -20.36
N ASN A 172 8.47 -3.90 -20.95
CA ASN A 172 7.54 -3.05 -20.22
C ASN A 172 6.22 -3.74 -19.92
N ASP A 173 5.83 -4.72 -20.73
CA ASP A 173 4.63 -5.51 -20.50
C ASP A 173 4.88 -6.51 -19.39
N ILE A 174 4.00 -6.53 -18.41
CA ILE A 174 4.03 -7.52 -17.33
C ILE A 174 3.20 -8.72 -17.74
N TYR A 175 2.08 -8.47 -18.42
CA TYR A 175 1.18 -9.48 -18.99
C TYR A 175 0.24 -8.80 -19.99
N ASP A 176 -0.41 -9.58 -20.84
CA ASP A 176 -1.37 -9.06 -21.82
C ASP A 176 -2.74 -8.84 -21.15
N GLY A 177 -3.09 -7.56 -20.95
CA GLY A 177 -4.42 -7.15 -20.50
C GLY A 177 -4.61 -7.13 -18.98
N THR A 178 -5.47 -7.98 -18.46
CA THR A 178 -5.89 -7.98 -17.05
C THR A 178 -5.63 -9.34 -16.41
N ALA A 179 -4.98 -9.34 -15.27
CA ALA A 179 -4.82 -10.50 -14.40
C ALA A 179 -5.64 -10.33 -13.11
N TRP A 180 -6.13 -11.42 -12.54
CA TRP A 180 -6.87 -11.40 -11.29
C TRP A 180 -6.71 -12.71 -10.51
N LEU A 181 -6.80 -12.58 -9.19
CA LEU A 181 -6.70 -13.66 -8.22
C LEU A 181 -7.88 -13.59 -7.25
N GLN A 182 -8.42 -14.74 -6.90
CA GLN A 182 -9.41 -14.87 -5.84
C GLN A 182 -8.87 -15.81 -4.76
N ALA A 183 -9.16 -15.49 -3.51
CA ALA A 183 -8.79 -16.32 -2.37
C ALA A 183 -9.94 -16.39 -1.36
N LEU A 184 -10.20 -17.59 -0.87
CA LEU A 184 -11.09 -17.86 0.26
C LEU A 184 -10.23 -18.36 1.42
N THR A 185 -10.39 -17.76 2.59
CA THR A 185 -9.63 -18.10 3.80
C THR A 185 -10.55 -18.23 5.01
#